data_984964bdd71646bb1f232f822b483133
#
_entry.id   984964bdd71646bb1f232f822b483133
#
_cell.length_a   1.000
_cell.length_b   1.000
_cell.length_c   1.000
_cell.angle_alpha   90.00
_cell.angle_beta   90.00
_cell.angle_gamma   90.00
#
_symmetry.space_group_name_H-M   'P 1'
#
loop_
_entity.id
_entity.type
_entity.pdbx_description
1 polymer ?
#
loop_
_entity_poly.entity_id
_entity_poly.type
_entity_poly.pdbx_seq_one_letter_code
_entity_poly.pdbx_strand_id
1 'polypeptide(L)'
;MTAIETGAGSSHADRMDRMYRTQRHVYDLTRKYYLFGRDTLINELNVPAGGSVLEVGCGTGRNLALISQRFPDARLFGLDISAEMLASAEAKLGKPRLTRTVLRVADATDFQASEFGETGFDRIVISYALSMIPDWEKAVGAAIAALNPGGSLHIADFGQQERLPRLFRRGLQAWLRRFHVTPRKTMAAVLKSNADRFGDTLEFRPIGRGYAWLFTYRRAAR
;
A
#
# COMPACT_ATOMS: atom_id res chain seq x y z
N MET A 1 37.09 18.83 6.92
CA MET A 1 35.90 19.39 6.28
C MET A 1 35.55 18.43 5.13
N THR A 2 34.61 17.59 5.33
CA THR A 2 34.13 16.67 4.28
C THR A 2 32.60 16.68 4.36
N ALA A 3 31.98 17.27 3.34
CA ALA A 3 30.53 17.36 3.23
C ALA A 3 29.95 15.98 2.93
N ILE A 4 28.98 15.58 3.73
CA ILE A 4 28.21 14.34 3.52
C ILE A 4 27.06 14.71 2.57
N GLU A 5 27.07 14.14 1.37
CA GLU A 5 25.97 14.21 0.40
C GLU A 5 24.78 13.37 0.88
N THR A 6 23.74 14.02 1.38
CA THR A 6 22.41 13.44 1.62
C THR A 6 21.51 13.75 0.41
N GLY A 7 21.74 13.10 -0.73
CA GLY A 7 21.21 13.61 -1.98
C GLY A 7 20.09 12.81 -2.69
N ALA A 8 19.72 11.58 -2.29
CA ALA A 8 18.79 10.76 -3.08
C ALA A 8 17.36 10.68 -2.48
N GLY A 9 17.21 10.68 -1.17
CA GLY A 9 15.89 10.55 -0.51
C GLY A 9 15.04 11.82 -0.61
N SER A 10 15.64 13.00 -0.45
CA SER A 10 14.95 14.29 -0.52
C SER A 10 14.31 14.56 -1.88
N SER A 11 14.93 14.15 -2.98
CA SER A 11 14.43 14.45 -4.34
C SER A 11 13.17 13.63 -4.72
N HIS A 12 12.93 12.46 -4.12
CA HIS A 12 11.73 11.66 -4.38
C HIS A 12 10.55 12.16 -3.54
N ALA A 13 10.76 12.40 -2.25
CA ALA A 13 9.78 13.00 -1.34
C ALA A 13 9.34 14.39 -1.85
N ASP A 14 10.28 15.27 -2.22
CA ASP A 14 9.98 16.61 -2.77
C ASP A 14 9.23 16.57 -4.09
N ARG A 15 9.45 15.58 -4.93
CA ARG A 15 8.67 15.38 -6.17
C ARG A 15 7.26 14.90 -5.87
N MET A 16 7.09 13.99 -4.94
CA MET A 16 5.79 13.50 -4.50
C MET A 16 4.98 14.63 -3.86
N ASP A 17 5.56 15.42 -2.96
CA ASP A 17 4.89 16.55 -2.32
C ASP A 17 4.45 17.62 -3.33
N ARG A 18 5.29 17.97 -4.33
CA ARG A 18 4.90 18.90 -5.40
C ARG A 18 3.76 18.37 -6.27
N MET A 19 3.77 17.09 -6.60
CA MET A 19 2.72 16.46 -7.40
C MET A 19 1.39 16.45 -6.63
N TYR A 20 1.43 16.13 -5.33
CA TYR A 20 0.24 16.09 -4.48
C TYR A 20 -0.33 17.47 -4.16
N ARG A 21 0.51 18.49 -4.00
CA ARG A 21 0.06 19.88 -3.70
C ARG A 21 -0.87 20.45 -4.76
N THR A 22 -0.60 20.16 -6.03
CA THR A 22 -1.36 20.71 -7.18
C THR A 22 -2.58 19.87 -7.54
N GLN A 23 -2.64 18.58 -7.18
CA GLN A 23 -3.67 17.63 -7.64
C GLN A 23 -4.55 17.06 -6.52
N ARG A 24 -4.33 17.46 -5.26
CA ARG A 24 -4.95 16.85 -4.06
C ARG A 24 -6.46 16.64 -4.13
N HIS A 25 -7.23 17.64 -4.53
CA HIS A 25 -8.70 17.57 -4.52
C HIS A 25 -9.28 16.79 -5.71
N VAL A 26 -8.66 16.88 -6.89
CA VAL A 26 -9.08 16.14 -8.09
C VAL A 26 -8.62 14.67 -7.99
N TYR A 27 -7.46 14.45 -7.38
CA TYR A 27 -6.85 13.13 -7.23
C TYR A 27 -7.65 12.21 -6.29
N ASP A 28 -8.10 12.71 -5.14
CA ASP A 28 -8.92 11.92 -4.19
C ASP A 28 -10.32 11.59 -4.75
N LEU A 29 -10.95 12.53 -5.45
CA LEU A 29 -12.29 12.33 -6.01
C LEU A 29 -12.29 11.32 -7.15
N THR A 30 -11.29 11.38 -8.04
CA THR A 30 -11.18 10.46 -9.18
C THR A 30 -10.76 9.06 -8.75
N ARG A 31 -9.88 8.92 -7.75
CA ARG A 31 -9.42 7.63 -7.22
C ARG A 31 -10.56 6.71 -6.72
N LYS A 32 -11.66 7.27 -6.23
CA LYS A 32 -12.81 6.49 -5.76
C LYS A 32 -13.38 5.58 -6.86
N TYR A 33 -13.34 6.01 -8.11
CA TYR A 33 -14.04 5.35 -9.21
C TYR A 33 -13.20 4.38 -10.04
N TYR A 34 -11.87 4.46 -10.01
CA TYR A 34 -11.02 3.61 -10.83
C TYR A 34 -10.07 2.68 -10.07
N LEU A 35 -10.04 2.72 -8.73
CA LEU A 35 -9.24 1.79 -7.94
C LEU A 35 -10.06 0.55 -7.52
N PHE A 36 -10.29 -0.34 -8.49
CA PHE A 36 -11.05 -1.57 -8.27
C PHE A 36 -10.40 -2.50 -7.25
N GLY A 37 -11.22 -3.22 -6.49
CA GLY A 37 -10.74 -4.26 -5.56
C GLY A 37 -10.32 -3.77 -4.19
N ARG A 38 -10.23 -2.45 -3.94
CA ARG A 38 -9.89 -1.94 -2.60
C ARG A 38 -10.89 -2.34 -1.53
N ASP A 39 -12.16 -2.16 -1.81
CA ASP A 39 -13.21 -2.50 -0.84
C ASP A 39 -13.28 -4.03 -0.65
N THR A 40 -13.06 -4.81 -1.72
CA THR A 40 -12.92 -6.27 -1.65
C THR A 40 -11.74 -6.65 -0.76
N LEU A 41 -10.56 -6.07 -0.98
CA LEU A 41 -9.37 -6.30 -0.19
C LEU A 41 -9.62 -6.02 1.31
N ILE A 42 -10.26 -4.88 1.64
CA ILE A 42 -10.56 -4.52 3.03
C ILE A 42 -11.57 -5.51 3.65
N ASN A 43 -12.59 -5.93 2.91
CA ASN A 43 -13.58 -6.89 3.39
C ASN A 43 -12.98 -8.27 3.67
N GLU A 44 -11.92 -8.64 2.97
CA GLU A 44 -11.24 -9.93 3.08
C GLU A 44 -10.06 -9.93 4.07
N LEU A 45 -9.78 -8.83 4.76
CA LEU A 45 -8.64 -8.74 5.69
C LEU A 45 -8.72 -9.73 6.87
N ASN A 46 -9.92 -10.06 7.33
CA ASN A 46 -10.12 -10.98 8.46
C ASN A 46 -9.19 -10.66 9.65
N VAL A 47 -9.23 -9.41 10.12
CA VAL A 47 -8.38 -8.93 11.22
C VAL A 47 -8.76 -9.66 12.50
N PRO A 48 -7.82 -10.27 13.25
CA PRO A 48 -8.11 -10.84 14.55
C PRO A 48 -8.62 -9.78 15.55
N ALA A 49 -9.36 -10.18 16.56
CA ALA A 49 -9.80 -9.28 17.63
C ALA A 49 -8.57 -8.59 18.28
N GLY A 50 -8.57 -7.26 18.35
CA GLY A 50 -7.43 -6.47 18.84
C GLY A 50 -6.16 -6.54 17.97
N GLY A 51 -6.23 -7.15 16.79
CA GLY A 51 -5.09 -7.32 15.88
C GLY A 51 -4.56 -6.00 15.32
N SER A 52 -3.32 -6.03 14.85
CA SER A 52 -2.61 -4.89 14.27
C SER A 52 -2.72 -4.88 12.74
N VAL A 53 -3.04 -3.70 12.17
CA VAL A 53 -3.12 -3.50 10.72
C VAL A 53 -2.25 -2.32 10.32
N LEU A 54 -1.27 -2.54 9.46
CA LEU A 54 -0.46 -1.49 8.84
C LEU A 54 -0.91 -1.26 7.39
N GLU A 55 -1.14 -0.02 6.99
CA GLU A 55 -1.24 0.37 5.58
C GLU A 55 0.05 1.05 5.13
N VAL A 56 0.71 0.47 4.11
CA VAL A 56 1.91 1.01 3.47
C VAL A 56 1.50 1.87 2.29
N GLY A 57 1.92 3.14 2.28
CA GLY A 57 1.46 4.14 1.33
C GLY A 57 0.01 4.55 1.60
N CYS A 58 -0.30 4.89 2.85
CA CYS A 58 -1.68 5.13 3.31
C CYS A 58 -2.31 6.42 2.75
N GLY A 59 -1.51 7.33 2.20
CA GLY A 59 -1.97 8.59 1.62
C GLY A 59 -2.82 9.38 2.60
N THR A 60 -4.01 9.77 2.18
CA THR A 60 -4.99 10.54 2.99
C THR A 60 -5.79 9.67 3.99
N GLY A 61 -5.39 8.44 4.27
CA GLY A 61 -5.97 7.56 5.28
C GLY A 61 -7.38 7.04 4.96
N ARG A 62 -7.81 7.03 3.67
CA ARG A 62 -9.15 6.55 3.31
C ARG A 62 -9.37 5.08 3.68
N ASN A 63 -8.42 4.21 3.38
CA ASN A 63 -8.56 2.79 3.69
C ASN A 63 -8.49 2.55 5.20
N LEU A 64 -7.59 3.23 5.92
CA LEU A 64 -7.54 3.19 7.38
C LEU A 64 -8.90 3.56 8.00
N ALA A 65 -9.58 4.59 7.47
CA ALA A 65 -10.92 4.96 7.92
C ALA A 65 -11.96 3.86 7.66
N LEU A 66 -11.87 3.14 6.54
CA LEU A 66 -12.77 2.02 6.24
C LEU A 66 -12.46 0.80 7.10
N ILE A 67 -11.16 0.50 7.32
CA ILE A 67 -10.71 -0.59 8.16
C ILE A 67 -11.18 -0.36 9.61
N SER A 68 -11.09 0.87 10.14
CA SER A 68 -11.56 1.21 11.49
C SER A 68 -13.07 1.01 11.66
N GLN A 69 -13.85 1.24 10.62
CA GLN A 69 -15.29 1.00 10.63
C GLN A 69 -15.62 -0.50 10.63
N ARG A 70 -14.85 -1.27 9.86
CA ARG A 70 -15.07 -2.72 9.69
C ARG A 70 -14.53 -3.54 10.86
N PHE A 71 -13.41 -3.09 11.44
CA PHE A 71 -12.70 -3.75 12.54
C PHE A 71 -12.43 -2.73 13.65
N PRO A 72 -13.46 -2.40 14.49
CA PRO A 72 -13.37 -1.30 15.46
C PRO A 72 -12.36 -1.54 16.57
N ASP A 73 -12.02 -2.80 16.85
CA ASP A 73 -11.03 -3.16 17.89
C ASP A 73 -9.60 -3.25 17.36
N ALA A 74 -9.39 -3.13 16.02
CA ALA A 74 -8.07 -3.19 15.43
C ALA A 74 -7.20 -1.99 15.82
N ARG A 75 -5.91 -2.25 16.04
CA ARG A 75 -4.89 -1.21 16.18
C ARG A 75 -4.40 -0.86 14.78
N LEU A 76 -4.50 0.41 14.41
CA LEU A 76 -4.24 0.86 13.05
C LEU A 76 -2.95 1.64 12.95
N PHE A 77 -2.21 1.36 11.91
CA PHE A 77 -0.93 1.98 11.61
C PHE A 77 -0.90 2.37 10.13
N GLY A 78 -0.27 3.51 9.82
CA GLY A 78 -0.10 3.95 8.45
C GLY A 78 1.26 4.57 8.25
N LEU A 79 1.88 4.30 7.11
CA LEU A 79 3.05 5.02 6.66
C LEU A 79 2.83 5.60 5.26
N ASP A 80 3.42 6.75 5.04
CA ASP A 80 3.54 7.36 3.72
C ASP A 80 4.82 8.20 3.68
N ILE A 81 5.41 8.35 2.49
CA ILE A 81 6.60 9.17 2.32
C ILE A 81 6.26 10.68 2.36
N SER A 82 5.01 11.04 2.09
CA SER A 82 4.52 12.42 2.04
C SER A 82 3.94 12.87 3.39
N ALA A 83 4.61 13.81 4.04
CA ALA A 83 4.10 14.45 5.26
C ALA A 83 2.77 15.20 5.03
N GLU A 84 2.55 15.77 3.84
CA GLU A 84 1.30 16.47 3.48
C GLU A 84 0.12 15.48 3.39
N MET A 85 0.34 14.28 2.87
CA MET A 85 -0.68 13.22 2.84
C MET A 85 -1.05 12.78 4.25
N LEU A 86 -0.07 12.59 5.12
CA LEU A 86 -0.30 12.21 6.51
C LEU A 86 -1.02 13.31 7.30
N ALA A 87 -0.69 14.58 7.13
CA ALA A 87 -1.44 15.68 7.73
C ALA A 87 -2.93 15.65 7.32
N SER A 88 -3.19 15.32 6.05
CA SER A 88 -4.58 15.13 5.55
C SER A 88 -5.24 13.89 6.17
N ALA A 89 -4.49 12.81 6.38
CA ALA A 89 -4.96 11.61 7.05
C ALA A 89 -5.28 11.90 8.52
N GLU A 90 -4.42 12.57 9.24
CA GLU A 90 -4.64 12.98 10.65
C GLU A 90 -5.92 13.82 10.80
N ALA A 91 -6.10 14.82 9.93
CA ALA A 91 -7.32 15.63 9.93
C ALA A 91 -8.59 14.80 9.68
N LYS A 92 -8.51 13.76 8.84
CA LYS A 92 -9.63 12.86 8.54
C LYS A 92 -9.86 11.83 9.66
N LEU A 93 -8.79 11.30 10.23
CA LEU A 93 -8.81 10.24 11.25
C LEU A 93 -8.93 10.78 12.69
N GLY A 94 -8.67 12.08 12.91
CA GLY A 94 -8.69 12.74 14.22
C GLY A 94 -10.06 12.85 14.90
N LYS A 95 -11.11 12.20 14.38
CA LYS A 95 -12.40 12.08 15.04
C LYS A 95 -12.33 11.06 16.18
N PRO A 96 -13.14 11.21 17.27
CA PRO A 96 -13.02 10.41 18.50
C PRO A 96 -12.98 8.88 18.33
N ARG A 97 -13.49 8.36 17.23
CA ARG A 97 -13.48 6.92 16.91
C ARG A 97 -12.16 6.43 16.29
N LEU A 98 -11.23 7.34 15.95
CA LEU A 98 -9.99 7.05 15.20
C LEU A 98 -8.73 7.38 16.02
N THR A 99 -8.87 7.59 17.33
CA THR A 99 -7.78 7.97 18.25
C THR A 99 -6.70 6.90 18.45
N ARG A 100 -6.84 5.73 17.83
CA ARG A 100 -5.91 4.59 17.93
C ARG A 100 -5.08 4.37 16.65
N THR A 101 -5.04 5.35 15.77
CA THR A 101 -4.25 5.23 14.53
C THR A 101 -2.91 5.94 14.70
N VAL A 102 -1.82 5.22 14.50
CA VAL A 102 -0.45 5.75 14.50
C VAL A 102 -0.02 5.98 13.06
N LEU A 103 0.30 7.22 12.69
CA LEU A 103 0.80 7.59 11.36
C LEU A 103 2.27 7.98 11.45
N ARG A 104 3.08 7.55 10.46
CA ARG A 104 4.50 7.88 10.37
C ARG A 104 4.92 8.23 8.95
N VAL A 105 5.72 9.29 8.83
CA VAL A 105 6.47 9.57 7.59
C VAL A 105 7.60 8.56 7.53
N ALA A 106 7.55 7.65 6.55
CA ALA A 106 8.56 6.61 6.38
C ALA A 106 8.63 6.16 4.91
N ASP A 107 9.80 5.65 4.51
CA ASP A 107 9.98 5.01 3.21
C ASP A 107 9.47 3.56 3.27
N ALA A 108 8.59 3.20 2.34
CA ALA A 108 8.05 1.86 2.22
C ALA A 108 9.12 0.78 1.97
N THR A 109 10.32 1.17 1.53
CA THR A 109 11.41 0.25 1.18
C THR A 109 12.30 -0.13 2.37
N ASP A 110 12.20 0.59 3.50
CA ASP A 110 13.13 0.45 4.63
C ASP A 110 12.46 0.74 6.00
N PHE A 111 11.21 0.39 6.17
CA PHE A 111 10.54 0.52 7.47
C PHE A 111 10.63 -0.76 8.30
N GLN A 112 10.53 -0.60 9.63
CA GLN A 112 10.49 -1.69 10.59
C GLN A 112 9.28 -1.57 11.52
N ALA A 113 8.74 -2.72 11.98
CA ALA A 113 7.60 -2.74 12.91
C ALA A 113 7.91 -2.03 14.24
N SER A 114 9.17 -2.11 14.69
CA SER A 114 9.67 -1.45 15.91
C SER A 114 9.51 0.08 15.90
N GLU A 115 9.53 0.71 14.73
CA GLU A 115 9.28 2.14 14.59
C GLU A 115 7.86 2.54 15.00
N PHE A 116 6.93 1.58 14.96
CA PHE A 116 5.53 1.74 15.38
C PHE A 116 5.27 1.22 16.80
N GLY A 117 6.31 0.75 17.51
CA GLY A 117 6.18 0.12 18.82
C GLY A 117 5.64 -1.30 18.76
N GLU A 118 5.69 -1.95 17.59
CA GLU A 118 5.23 -3.31 17.35
C GLU A 118 6.41 -4.26 17.07
N THR A 119 6.21 -5.56 17.29
CA THR A 119 7.17 -6.59 16.89
C THR A 119 6.89 -7.11 15.47
N GLY A 120 5.68 -6.91 14.98
CA GLY A 120 5.18 -7.26 13.67
C GLY A 120 3.70 -6.92 13.57
N PHE A 121 3.14 -7.11 12.38
CA PHE A 121 1.72 -6.81 12.10
C PHE A 121 0.95 -8.07 11.72
N ASP A 122 -0.30 -8.18 12.20
CA ASP A 122 -1.18 -9.29 11.84
C ASP A 122 -1.68 -9.14 10.40
N ARG A 123 -1.89 -7.91 9.96
CA ARG A 123 -2.29 -7.59 8.58
C ARG A 123 -1.48 -6.41 8.08
N ILE A 124 -0.97 -6.54 6.85
CA ILE A 124 -0.39 -5.40 6.13
C ILE A 124 -1.17 -5.21 4.84
N VAL A 125 -1.47 -3.97 4.50
CA VAL A 125 -2.21 -3.57 3.30
C VAL A 125 -1.32 -2.69 2.44
N ILE A 126 -1.24 -2.99 1.15
CA ILE A 126 -0.65 -2.10 0.14
C ILE A 126 -1.68 -1.92 -0.97
N SER A 127 -2.18 -0.70 -1.13
CA SER A 127 -3.27 -0.44 -2.07
C SER A 127 -2.90 0.64 -3.06
N TYR A 128 -2.59 0.25 -4.29
CA TYR A 128 -2.22 1.14 -5.40
C TYR A 128 -1.01 2.05 -5.10
N ALA A 129 -0.06 1.52 -4.33
CA ALA A 129 1.18 2.20 -4.00
C ALA A 129 2.39 1.59 -4.74
N LEU A 130 2.46 0.27 -4.92
CA LEU A 130 3.63 -0.39 -5.52
C LEU A 130 3.88 0.05 -6.96
N SER A 131 2.83 0.36 -7.72
CA SER A 131 2.95 0.90 -9.08
C SER A 131 3.62 2.28 -9.13
N MET A 132 3.75 2.98 -8.00
CA MET A 132 4.37 4.30 -7.86
C MET A 132 5.73 4.25 -7.19
N ILE A 133 6.02 3.21 -6.40
CA ILE A 133 7.30 3.04 -5.70
C ILE A 133 8.35 2.48 -6.67
N PRO A 134 9.48 3.16 -6.93
CA PRO A 134 10.51 2.65 -7.85
C PRO A 134 11.06 1.29 -7.41
N ASP A 135 11.52 1.17 -6.18
CA ASP A 135 12.07 -0.04 -5.56
C ASP A 135 10.97 -0.90 -4.89
N TRP A 136 9.87 -1.12 -5.61
CA TRP A 136 8.69 -1.81 -5.09
C TRP A 136 8.98 -3.23 -4.55
N GLU A 137 10.00 -3.92 -5.08
CA GLU A 137 10.40 -5.25 -4.59
C GLU A 137 10.97 -5.17 -3.16
N LYS A 138 11.73 -4.11 -2.85
CA LYS A 138 12.19 -3.84 -1.48
C LYS A 138 11.02 -3.54 -0.56
N ALA A 139 10.05 -2.74 -1.02
CA ALA A 139 8.85 -2.43 -0.24
C ALA A 139 8.04 -3.69 0.08
N VAL A 140 7.89 -4.62 -0.87
CA VAL A 140 7.29 -5.93 -0.63
C VAL A 140 8.10 -6.74 0.38
N GLY A 141 9.44 -6.75 0.25
CA GLY A 141 10.33 -7.44 1.19
C GLY A 141 10.21 -6.89 2.61
N ALA A 142 10.22 -5.57 2.79
CA ALA A 142 10.02 -4.92 4.08
C ALA A 142 8.65 -5.26 4.68
N ALA A 143 7.58 -5.24 3.87
CA ALA A 143 6.24 -5.61 4.31
C ALA A 143 6.17 -7.08 4.76
N ILE A 144 6.76 -8.02 4.02
CA ILE A 144 6.80 -9.44 4.42
C ILE A 144 7.60 -9.62 5.72
N ALA A 145 8.73 -8.95 5.87
CA ALA A 145 9.57 -9.03 7.07
C ALA A 145 8.84 -8.50 8.33
N ALA A 146 7.99 -7.48 8.15
CA ALA A 146 7.20 -6.87 9.22
C ALA A 146 5.92 -7.64 9.60
N LEU A 147 5.61 -8.78 8.96
CA LEU A 147 4.47 -9.63 9.36
C LEU A 147 4.77 -10.43 10.63
N ASN A 148 3.79 -10.55 11.49
CA ASN A 148 3.78 -11.57 12.56
C ASN A 148 3.77 -12.99 11.95
N PRO A 149 4.25 -14.02 12.65
CA PRO A 149 3.94 -15.40 12.31
C PRO A 149 2.41 -15.59 12.18
N GLY A 150 1.95 -16.20 11.09
CA GLY A 150 0.52 -16.32 10.77
C GLY A 150 -0.13 -15.03 10.25
N GLY A 151 0.62 -13.95 10.14
CA GLY A 151 0.15 -12.69 9.56
C GLY A 151 -0.01 -12.75 8.03
N SER A 152 -0.66 -11.73 7.45
CA SER A 152 -0.85 -11.68 5.99
C SER A 152 -0.69 -10.28 5.40
N LEU A 153 -0.09 -10.25 4.20
CA LEU A 153 0.05 -9.06 3.36
C LEU A 153 -1.02 -9.12 2.25
N HIS A 154 -1.81 -8.08 2.16
CA HIS A 154 -2.87 -7.90 1.18
C HIS A 154 -2.50 -6.78 0.21
N ILE A 155 -2.44 -7.08 -1.07
CA ILE A 155 -2.07 -6.11 -2.10
C ILE A 155 -3.22 -5.96 -3.10
N ALA A 156 -3.58 -4.73 -3.41
CA ALA A 156 -4.38 -4.36 -4.58
C ALA A 156 -3.60 -3.37 -5.43
N ASP A 157 -3.31 -3.69 -6.69
CA ASP A 157 -2.61 -2.76 -7.58
C ASP A 157 -3.03 -2.97 -9.04
N PHE A 158 -2.59 -2.08 -9.93
CA PHE A 158 -2.87 -2.19 -11.35
C PHE A 158 -2.29 -3.47 -11.94
N GLY A 159 -3.16 -4.26 -12.58
CA GLY A 159 -2.77 -5.42 -13.38
C GLY A 159 -2.25 -5.03 -14.77
N GLN A 160 -2.04 -6.02 -15.63
CA GLN A 160 -1.52 -5.81 -16.98
C GLN A 160 -2.63 -5.58 -18.02
N GLN A 161 -3.91 -5.52 -17.57
CA GLN A 161 -5.09 -5.30 -18.42
C GLN A 161 -5.20 -6.33 -19.57
N GLU A 162 -4.85 -7.58 -19.33
CA GLU A 162 -4.59 -8.63 -20.32
C GLU A 162 -5.83 -8.91 -21.18
N ARG A 163 -7.03 -8.86 -20.55
CA ARG A 163 -8.31 -9.19 -21.19
C ARG A 163 -9.13 -7.96 -21.57
N LEU A 164 -8.55 -6.74 -21.49
CA LEU A 164 -9.21 -5.52 -21.97
C LEU A 164 -9.04 -5.35 -23.49
N PRO A 165 -10.01 -4.75 -24.19
CA PRO A 165 -9.87 -4.41 -25.61
C PRO A 165 -8.61 -3.58 -25.86
N ARG A 166 -7.91 -3.88 -26.95
CA ARG A 166 -6.58 -3.32 -27.25
C ARG A 166 -6.54 -1.79 -27.21
N LEU A 167 -7.55 -1.12 -27.79
CA LEU A 167 -7.61 0.35 -27.82
C LEU A 167 -7.80 0.93 -26.43
N PHE A 168 -8.70 0.36 -25.64
CA PHE A 168 -8.95 0.79 -24.26
C PHE A 168 -7.70 0.58 -23.40
N ARG A 169 -7.03 -0.58 -23.52
CA ARG A 169 -5.78 -0.86 -22.81
C ARG A 169 -4.68 0.15 -23.15
N ARG A 170 -4.51 0.50 -24.44
CA ARG A 170 -3.51 1.50 -24.87
C ARG A 170 -3.81 2.88 -24.28
N GLY A 171 -5.08 3.31 -24.30
CA GLY A 171 -5.52 4.57 -23.70
C GLY A 171 -5.30 4.61 -22.19
N LEU A 172 -5.68 3.54 -21.49
CA LEU A 172 -5.47 3.42 -20.05
C LEU A 172 -3.98 3.45 -19.69
N GLN A 173 -3.13 2.70 -20.39
CA GLN A 173 -1.69 2.70 -20.15
C GLN A 173 -1.05 4.07 -20.44
N ALA A 174 -1.50 4.78 -21.48
CA ALA A 174 -1.05 6.15 -21.74
C ALA A 174 -1.44 7.10 -20.62
N TRP A 175 -2.68 6.96 -20.12
CA TRP A 175 -3.17 7.72 -18.97
C TRP A 175 -2.38 7.42 -17.70
N LEU A 176 -2.15 6.15 -17.35
CA LEU A 176 -1.36 5.75 -16.17
C LEU A 176 0.05 6.35 -16.21
N ARG A 177 0.73 6.28 -17.37
CA ARG A 177 2.07 6.87 -17.54
C ARG A 177 2.11 8.37 -17.26
N ARG A 178 1.06 9.12 -17.60
CA ARG A 178 0.96 10.56 -17.29
C ARG A 178 0.99 10.85 -15.79
N PHE A 179 0.57 9.89 -14.97
CA PHE A 179 0.58 9.98 -13.50
C PHE A 179 1.73 9.21 -12.85
N HIS A 180 2.77 8.86 -13.62
CA HIS A 180 3.93 8.08 -13.15
C HIS A 180 3.56 6.72 -12.53
N VAL A 181 2.41 6.17 -12.91
CA VAL A 181 1.96 4.84 -12.49
C VAL A 181 2.48 3.80 -13.47
N THR A 182 3.27 2.85 -12.96
CA THR A 182 3.85 1.75 -13.75
C THR A 182 3.35 0.41 -13.21
N PRO A 183 2.38 -0.26 -13.85
CA PRO A 183 1.92 -1.58 -13.45
C PRO A 183 3.08 -2.59 -13.43
N ARG A 184 3.27 -3.31 -12.32
CA ARG A 184 4.41 -4.20 -12.07
C ARG A 184 4.17 -5.58 -12.67
N LYS A 185 4.74 -5.84 -13.85
CA LYS A 185 4.52 -7.10 -14.60
C LYS A 185 5.00 -8.34 -13.84
N THR A 186 6.07 -8.21 -13.08
CA THR A 186 6.74 -9.29 -12.35
C THR A 186 6.19 -9.51 -10.95
N MET A 187 5.19 -8.73 -10.51
CA MET A 187 4.69 -8.78 -9.12
C MET A 187 4.26 -10.18 -8.69
N ALA A 188 3.50 -10.88 -9.54
CA ALA A 188 3.06 -12.25 -9.23
C ALA A 188 4.26 -13.21 -9.09
N ALA A 189 5.27 -13.09 -9.95
CA ALA A 189 6.47 -13.93 -9.90
C ALA A 189 7.32 -13.64 -8.66
N VAL A 190 7.50 -12.37 -8.31
CA VAL A 190 8.26 -11.96 -7.11
C VAL A 190 7.57 -12.44 -5.84
N LEU A 191 6.27 -12.24 -5.70
CA LEU A 191 5.51 -12.71 -4.54
C LEU A 191 5.53 -14.24 -4.44
N LYS A 192 5.40 -14.94 -5.56
CA LYS A 192 5.47 -16.41 -5.60
C LYS A 192 6.86 -16.91 -5.18
N SER A 193 7.93 -16.31 -5.70
CA SER A 193 9.31 -16.66 -5.32
C SER A 193 9.56 -16.48 -3.81
N ASN A 194 9.04 -15.39 -3.22
CA ASN A 194 9.13 -15.18 -1.77
C ASN A 194 8.34 -16.26 -1.01
N ALA A 195 7.11 -16.57 -1.44
CA ALA A 195 6.29 -17.58 -0.79
C ALA A 195 6.99 -18.95 -0.81
N ASP A 196 7.51 -19.36 -1.96
CA ASP A 196 8.23 -20.63 -2.10
C ASP A 196 9.50 -20.70 -1.24
N ARG A 197 10.27 -19.60 -1.21
CA ARG A 197 11.52 -19.50 -0.43
C ARG A 197 11.29 -19.67 1.07
N PHE A 198 10.22 -19.11 1.59
CA PHE A 198 9.91 -19.10 3.02
C PHE A 198 8.88 -20.15 3.44
N GLY A 199 8.33 -20.94 2.51
CA GLY A 199 7.28 -21.93 2.80
C GLY A 199 5.95 -21.26 3.20
N ASP A 200 5.73 -20.05 2.70
CA ASP A 200 4.52 -19.26 2.88
C ASP A 200 3.52 -19.55 1.75
N THR A 201 2.32 -18.98 1.82
CA THR A 201 1.32 -19.18 0.78
C THR A 201 0.97 -17.89 0.05
N LEU A 202 0.64 -18.00 -1.23
CA LEU A 202 0.20 -16.88 -2.06
C LEU A 202 -1.10 -17.22 -2.78
N GLU A 203 -2.09 -16.39 -2.61
CA GLU A 203 -3.31 -16.36 -3.42
C GLU A 203 -3.23 -15.17 -4.38
N PHE A 204 -3.55 -15.40 -5.66
CA PHE A 204 -3.57 -14.38 -6.71
C PHE A 204 -4.90 -14.37 -7.44
N ARG A 205 -5.51 -13.21 -7.58
CA ARG A 205 -6.80 -13.03 -8.25
C ARG A 205 -6.82 -11.76 -9.12
N PRO A 206 -6.82 -11.89 -10.45
CA PRO A 206 -7.05 -10.76 -11.34
C PRO A 206 -8.54 -10.37 -11.33
N ILE A 207 -8.85 -9.08 -11.28
CA ILE A 207 -10.20 -8.54 -11.33
C ILE A 207 -10.35 -7.52 -12.47
N GLY A 208 -11.60 -7.24 -12.87
CA GLY A 208 -11.87 -6.27 -13.93
C GLY A 208 -11.15 -6.60 -15.25
N ARG A 209 -11.11 -7.86 -15.66
CA ARG A 209 -10.39 -8.33 -16.86
C ARG A 209 -8.88 -8.05 -16.82
N GLY A 210 -8.27 -8.16 -15.64
CA GLY A 210 -6.86 -7.86 -15.42
C GLY A 210 -6.58 -6.37 -15.23
N TYR A 211 -7.62 -5.54 -15.04
CA TYR A 211 -7.46 -4.13 -14.68
C TYR A 211 -6.70 -3.96 -13.37
N ALA A 212 -7.08 -4.73 -12.37
CA ALA A 212 -6.38 -4.78 -11.11
C ALA A 212 -6.07 -6.23 -10.71
N TRP A 213 -5.02 -6.37 -9.92
CA TRP A 213 -4.57 -7.61 -9.34
C TRP A 213 -4.72 -7.55 -7.83
N LEU A 214 -5.30 -8.60 -7.25
CA LEU A 214 -5.36 -8.82 -5.81
C LEU A 214 -4.43 -9.95 -5.44
N PHE A 215 -3.64 -9.76 -4.38
CA PHE A 215 -2.79 -10.77 -3.79
C PHE A 215 -3.04 -10.87 -2.29
N THR A 216 -3.05 -12.09 -1.78
CA THR A 216 -2.99 -12.37 -0.35
C THR A 216 -1.81 -13.29 -0.11
N TYR A 217 -0.76 -12.75 0.48
CA TYR A 217 0.42 -13.48 0.94
C TYR A 217 0.23 -13.80 2.42
N ARG A 218 0.40 -15.05 2.83
CA ARG A 218 0.26 -15.47 4.23
C ARG A 218 1.55 -16.05 4.72
N ARG A 219 2.10 -15.47 5.78
CA ARG A 219 3.26 -15.98 6.48
C ARG A 219 2.89 -17.22 7.29
N ALA A 220 3.72 -18.25 7.22
CA ALA A 220 3.54 -19.45 8.04
C ALA A 220 3.60 -19.12 9.54
N ALA A 221 2.81 -19.80 10.35
CA ALA A 221 2.80 -19.67 11.81
C ALA A 221 3.95 -20.49 12.41
N ARG A 222 5.19 -20.04 12.23
CA ARG A 222 6.39 -20.70 12.77
C ARG A 222 6.97 -19.89 13.91
#